data_827597d3a5334151ab44421c397fc3bd
#
_entry.id   827597d3a5334151ab44421c397fc3bd
#
_cell.length_a   1.000
_cell.length_b   1.000
_cell.length_c   1.000
_cell.angle_alpha   90.00
_cell.angle_beta   90.00
_cell.angle_gamma   90.00
#
_symmetry.space_group_name_H-M   'P 1'
#
loop_
_entity.id
_entity.type
_entity.pdbx_description
1 polymer ?
#
loop_
_entity_poly.entity_id
_entity_poly.type
_entity_poly.pdbx_seq_one_letter_code
_entity_poly.pdbx_strand_id
1 'polypeptide(L)'
;MTQNNTDYTKVLGVPNGLAICYSGYREGQRPGHTYPSYDEVKEDLQIIEKQWQYIRLYSCDTHSKTVLDVIKNENLPLKVMLGAFIEAEENNPNCPWGGIYQAQQLKANKASNFKQMDALISLANQYPDIIFTLSVGNEACVDWTDHLVSVDAVISYVKYVKANAKQAVTFCENYVPWLDKLEPLVDEVDFISIHTYPVWEHKSIHEGMAFTKQNYDAVAKKYPKKLVVITEAGWATTSNGYGIPVENVNVEVQKIYYKAISDWSLSESILTFVFEAFDEPWKGSDDPNEPEKHWGLYTVDRQPKRAMQPISYK
;
A
#
# COMPACT_ATOMS: atom_id res chain seq x y z
N MET A 1 -18.70 -15.81 -17.26
CA MET A 1 -18.38 -14.48 -16.69
C MET A 1 -19.23 -14.31 -15.46
N THR A 2 -18.73 -14.69 -14.29
CA THR A 2 -19.40 -14.43 -13.02
C THR A 2 -18.87 -13.07 -12.54
N GLN A 3 -19.65 -12.02 -12.80
CA GLN A 3 -19.46 -10.73 -12.14
C GLN A 3 -19.62 -10.95 -10.64
N ASN A 4 -18.52 -11.09 -9.94
CA ASN A 4 -18.49 -11.01 -8.49
C ASN A 4 -18.58 -9.55 -8.11
N ASN A 5 -19.78 -9.18 -7.82
CA ASN A 5 -20.23 -7.83 -7.69
C ASN A 5 -19.99 -7.26 -6.30
N THR A 6 -18.79 -6.81 -6.07
CA THR A 6 -18.67 -5.73 -5.11
C THR A 6 -17.95 -4.59 -5.82
N ASP A 7 -18.72 -3.82 -6.55
CA ASP A 7 -18.31 -2.54 -7.14
C ASP A 7 -17.85 -1.62 -6.00
N TYR A 8 -16.56 -1.32 -5.95
CA TYR A 8 -15.98 -0.53 -4.86
C TYR A 8 -16.60 0.87 -4.77
N THR A 9 -17.11 1.39 -5.86
CA THR A 9 -17.76 2.70 -5.86
C THR A 9 -19.02 2.72 -4.99
N LYS A 10 -19.71 1.57 -4.88
CA LYS A 10 -20.88 1.41 -4.01
C LYS A 10 -20.50 1.08 -2.58
N VAL A 11 -19.50 0.19 -2.40
CA VAL A 11 -19.07 -0.25 -1.05
C VAL A 11 -18.34 0.86 -0.31
N LEU A 12 -17.44 1.57 -1.00
CA LEU A 12 -16.60 2.61 -0.40
C LEU A 12 -17.17 4.03 -0.61
N GLY A 13 -18.23 4.18 -1.42
CA GLY A 13 -18.90 5.46 -1.64
C GLY A 13 -18.04 6.48 -2.42
N VAL A 14 -17.14 6.02 -3.30
CA VAL A 14 -16.22 6.88 -4.05
C VAL A 14 -16.32 6.62 -5.55
N PRO A 15 -16.09 7.62 -6.44
CA PRO A 15 -16.13 7.40 -7.89
C PRO A 15 -15.03 6.45 -8.38
N ASN A 16 -15.19 5.90 -9.59
CA ASN A 16 -14.13 5.14 -10.25
C ASN A 16 -12.95 6.07 -10.58
N GLY A 17 -11.73 5.63 -10.26
CA GLY A 17 -10.54 6.47 -10.44
C GLY A 17 -9.24 5.72 -10.19
N LEU A 18 -8.13 6.37 -10.53
CA LEU A 18 -6.79 5.85 -10.31
C LEU A 18 -6.32 6.10 -8.89
N ALA A 19 -5.56 5.14 -8.36
CA ALA A 19 -5.01 5.20 -7.02
C ALA A 19 -3.50 4.89 -7.00
N ILE A 20 -2.78 5.47 -6.04
CA ILE A 20 -1.34 5.31 -5.91
C ILE A 20 -0.92 5.23 -4.44
N CYS A 21 0.09 4.42 -4.15
CA CYS A 21 0.77 4.44 -2.87
C CYS A 21 1.66 5.67 -2.78
N TYR A 22 1.61 6.37 -1.65
CA TYR A 22 2.39 7.59 -1.45
C TYR A 22 3.16 7.54 -0.14
N SER A 23 4.44 7.77 -0.28
CA SER A 23 5.39 8.04 0.78
C SER A 23 6.34 9.11 0.25
N GLY A 24 6.44 10.24 0.94
CA GLY A 24 7.04 11.47 0.41
C GLY A 24 8.50 11.68 0.81
N TYR A 25 9.16 10.68 1.41
CA TYR A 25 10.51 10.81 1.94
C TYR A 25 11.56 11.03 0.84
N ARG A 26 12.34 12.10 0.99
CA ARG A 26 13.41 12.50 0.09
C ARG A 26 14.76 12.01 0.58
N GLU A 27 15.84 12.36 -0.13
CA GLU A 27 17.20 12.05 0.31
C GLU A 27 17.46 12.55 1.73
N GLY A 28 17.99 11.67 2.60
CA GLY A 28 18.24 11.97 4.02
C GLY A 28 16.99 11.97 4.93
N GLN A 29 15.81 11.74 4.39
CA GLN A 29 14.56 11.63 5.15
C GLN A 29 14.14 10.16 5.29
N ARG A 30 13.48 9.81 6.41
CA ARG A 30 12.92 8.47 6.65
C ARG A 30 11.92 8.47 7.80
N PRO A 31 10.99 7.51 7.84
CA PRO A 31 10.04 7.36 8.94
C PRO A 31 10.69 7.32 10.32
N GLY A 32 10.10 8.00 11.30
CA GLY A 32 10.60 8.04 12.67
C GLY A 32 11.81 8.95 12.91
N HIS A 33 12.37 9.58 11.88
CA HIS A 33 13.55 10.44 11.98
C HIS A 33 13.29 11.84 11.42
N THR A 34 13.43 12.03 10.12
CA THR A 34 13.23 13.31 9.44
C THR A 34 12.05 13.18 8.47
N TYR A 35 11.04 13.97 8.69
CA TYR A 35 9.82 13.95 7.89
C TYR A 35 9.86 15.01 6.79
N PRO A 36 9.21 14.77 5.64
CA PRO A 36 8.98 15.80 4.65
C PRO A 36 8.26 17.02 5.25
N SER A 37 8.68 18.20 4.85
CA SER A 37 8.05 19.46 5.24
C SER A 37 6.69 19.64 4.58
N TYR A 38 5.90 20.62 5.05
CA TYR A 38 4.62 20.99 4.42
C TYR A 38 4.77 21.33 2.93
N ASP A 39 5.79 22.12 2.58
CA ASP A 39 6.01 22.54 1.20
C ASP A 39 6.46 21.36 0.30
N GLU A 40 7.27 20.45 0.81
CA GLU A 40 7.66 19.24 0.09
C GLU A 40 6.45 18.32 -0.15
N VAL A 41 5.60 18.10 0.84
CA VAL A 41 4.35 17.35 0.70
C VAL A 41 3.40 18.04 -0.28
N LYS A 42 3.29 19.35 -0.22
CA LYS A 42 2.48 20.13 -1.17
C LYS A 42 2.94 19.96 -2.61
N GLU A 43 4.25 20.03 -2.86
CA GLU A 43 4.82 19.76 -4.19
C GLU A 43 4.45 18.36 -4.68
N ASP A 44 4.61 17.35 -3.84
CA ASP A 44 4.30 15.95 -4.16
C ASP A 44 2.81 15.78 -4.51
N LEU A 45 1.92 16.31 -3.68
CA LEU A 45 0.47 16.18 -3.90
C LEU A 45 -0.01 16.95 -5.15
N GLN A 46 0.62 18.06 -5.49
CA GLN A 46 0.37 18.79 -6.75
C GLN A 46 0.84 18.00 -7.99
N ILE A 47 1.80 17.10 -7.86
CA ILE A 47 2.16 16.15 -8.91
C ILE A 47 1.11 15.04 -9.00
N ILE A 48 0.74 14.47 -7.85
CA ILE A 48 -0.16 13.33 -7.74
C ILE A 48 -1.58 13.66 -8.23
N GLU A 49 -2.15 14.81 -7.83
CA GLU A 49 -3.54 15.18 -8.15
C GLU A 49 -3.82 15.31 -9.66
N LYS A 50 -2.78 15.49 -10.48
CA LYS A 50 -2.92 15.61 -11.94
C LYS A 50 -3.40 14.31 -12.59
N GLN A 51 -3.23 13.17 -11.93
CA GLN A 51 -3.50 11.86 -12.51
C GLN A 51 -4.27 10.91 -11.60
N TRP A 52 -4.10 11.01 -10.27
CA TRP A 52 -4.71 10.11 -9.31
C TRP A 52 -5.73 10.82 -8.43
N GLN A 53 -6.76 10.11 -8.06
CA GLN A 53 -7.83 10.56 -7.17
C GLN A 53 -7.64 10.05 -5.74
N TYR A 54 -6.91 8.92 -5.60
CA TYR A 54 -6.76 8.21 -4.34
C TYR A 54 -5.28 8.01 -4.03
N ILE A 55 -4.91 8.26 -2.77
CA ILE A 55 -3.59 7.94 -2.25
C ILE A 55 -3.72 7.00 -1.05
N ARG A 56 -2.72 6.11 -0.89
CA ARG A 56 -2.60 5.26 0.29
C ARG A 56 -1.40 5.70 1.12
N LEU A 57 -1.63 5.83 2.44
CA LEU A 57 -0.63 6.13 3.46
C LEU A 57 -0.49 4.96 4.43
N TYR A 58 0.68 4.81 5.05
CA TYR A 58 1.09 3.59 5.76
C TYR A 58 1.07 3.67 7.27
N SER A 59 1.08 4.88 7.84
CA SER A 59 1.15 5.09 9.30
C SER A 59 0.37 6.33 9.72
N CYS A 60 0.11 6.46 11.03
CA CYS A 60 -0.56 7.62 11.61
C CYS A 60 0.46 8.57 12.27
N ASP A 61 1.53 8.87 11.55
CA ASP A 61 2.65 9.69 11.99
C ASP A 61 2.57 11.16 11.55
N THR A 62 3.66 11.89 11.75
CA THR A 62 3.78 13.29 11.33
C THR A 62 3.62 13.46 9.82
N HIS A 63 4.15 12.54 9.00
CA HIS A 63 4.00 12.61 7.55
C HIS A 63 2.53 12.55 7.14
N SER A 64 1.80 11.53 7.60
CA SER A 64 0.38 11.39 7.26
C SER A 64 -0.45 12.57 7.73
N LYS A 65 -0.17 13.10 8.93
CA LYS A 65 -0.84 14.32 9.39
C LYS A 65 -0.56 15.51 8.47
N THR A 66 0.68 15.72 8.06
CA THR A 66 1.06 16.78 7.12
C THR A 66 0.35 16.62 5.78
N VAL A 67 0.24 15.39 5.24
CA VAL A 67 -0.51 15.09 4.02
C VAL A 67 -1.97 15.51 4.14
N LEU A 68 -2.64 15.13 5.23
CA LEU A 68 -4.04 15.47 5.47
C LEU A 68 -4.23 17.00 5.63
N ASP A 69 -3.32 17.66 6.33
CA ASP A 69 -3.33 19.12 6.49
C ASP A 69 -3.16 19.84 5.14
N VAL A 70 -2.23 19.37 4.28
CA VAL A 70 -2.03 19.93 2.93
C VAL A 70 -3.27 19.73 2.07
N ILE A 71 -3.83 18.51 1.99
CA ILE A 71 -5.06 18.26 1.23
C ILE A 71 -6.17 19.20 1.64
N LYS A 72 -6.37 19.36 2.97
CA LYS A 72 -7.40 20.23 3.52
C LYS A 72 -7.16 21.71 3.23
N ASN A 73 -5.96 22.19 3.50
CA ASN A 73 -5.65 23.64 3.42
C ASN A 73 -5.53 24.13 2.00
N GLU A 74 -5.01 23.29 1.09
CA GLU A 74 -4.87 23.61 -0.34
C GLU A 74 -6.11 23.22 -1.15
N ASN A 75 -7.12 22.60 -0.48
CA ASN A 75 -8.35 22.12 -1.09
C ASN A 75 -8.12 21.19 -2.30
N LEU A 76 -7.18 20.22 -2.15
CA LEU A 76 -6.86 19.26 -3.20
C LEU A 76 -7.96 18.20 -3.35
N PRO A 77 -8.29 17.74 -4.57
CA PRO A 77 -9.36 16.77 -4.80
C PRO A 77 -8.93 15.31 -4.52
N LEU A 78 -8.03 15.11 -3.58
CA LEU A 78 -7.49 13.81 -3.21
C LEU A 78 -8.26 13.18 -2.04
N LYS A 79 -8.47 11.86 -2.11
CA LYS A 79 -8.99 11.05 -1.00
C LYS A 79 -7.92 10.08 -0.53
N VAL A 80 -7.97 9.75 0.76
CA VAL A 80 -6.91 9.00 1.44
C VAL A 80 -7.44 7.67 1.98
N MET A 81 -6.76 6.59 1.64
CA MET A 81 -6.76 5.35 2.42
C MET A 81 -5.65 5.49 3.47
N LEU A 82 -6.03 5.64 4.73
CA LEU A 82 -5.08 5.83 5.82
C LEU A 82 -4.76 4.50 6.50
N GLY A 83 -3.48 4.15 6.59
CA GLY A 83 -2.98 2.98 7.28
C GLY A 83 -2.48 3.29 8.69
N ALA A 84 -2.55 2.30 9.56
CA ALA A 84 -1.81 2.26 10.82
C ALA A 84 -0.72 1.19 10.71
N PHE A 85 0.51 1.55 10.93
CA PHE A 85 1.60 0.56 11.03
C PHE A 85 1.51 -0.16 12.38
N ILE A 86 1.68 -1.48 12.39
CA ILE A 86 1.71 -2.29 13.60
C ILE A 86 3.07 -2.99 13.74
N GLU A 87 3.63 -2.89 14.93
CA GLU A 87 4.91 -3.48 15.31
C GLU A 87 4.75 -4.95 15.69
N ALA A 88 5.85 -5.73 15.63
CA ALA A 88 5.86 -7.13 16.02
C ALA A 88 5.29 -7.38 17.43
N GLU A 89 4.38 -8.33 17.56
CA GLU A 89 3.89 -8.89 18.83
C GLU A 89 4.38 -10.31 19.05
N GLU A 90 4.88 -10.95 18.00
CA GLU A 90 5.44 -12.31 18.01
C GLU A 90 6.80 -12.32 17.30
N ASN A 91 7.65 -13.26 17.69
CA ASN A 91 8.91 -13.52 16.99
C ASN A 91 8.68 -14.30 15.71
N ASN A 92 9.34 -13.90 14.65
CA ASN A 92 9.34 -14.60 13.38
C ASN A 92 10.74 -15.13 13.02
N PRO A 93 11.07 -16.38 13.37
CA PRO A 93 12.37 -16.95 13.03
C PRO A 93 12.56 -17.22 11.52
N ASN A 94 11.50 -17.12 10.72
CA ASN A 94 11.55 -17.33 9.27
C ASN A 94 11.89 -16.04 8.51
N CYS A 95 11.87 -14.86 9.18
CA CYS A 95 12.25 -13.61 8.57
C CYS A 95 13.77 -13.57 8.30
N PRO A 96 14.21 -13.39 7.03
CA PRO A 96 15.64 -13.48 6.70
C PRO A 96 16.45 -12.24 7.12
N TRP A 97 15.81 -11.14 7.52
CA TRP A 97 16.48 -9.87 7.88
C TRP A 97 16.17 -9.36 9.29
N GLY A 98 15.38 -10.08 10.10
CA GLY A 98 15.04 -9.64 11.46
C GLY A 98 14.00 -10.52 12.13
N GLY A 99 13.03 -9.90 12.81
CA GLY A 99 11.86 -10.60 13.37
C GLY A 99 12.08 -11.28 14.74
N ILE A 100 13.23 -11.07 15.41
CA ILE A 100 13.51 -11.62 16.74
C ILE A 100 13.70 -10.49 17.73
N TYR A 101 12.85 -10.43 18.73
CA TYR A 101 12.77 -9.37 19.72
C TYR A 101 12.77 -9.91 21.16
N GLN A 102 13.18 -9.10 22.10
CA GLN A 102 13.05 -9.41 23.53
C GLN A 102 11.57 -9.37 23.94
N ALA A 103 11.17 -10.20 24.89
CA ALA A 103 9.78 -10.27 25.37
C ALA A 103 9.25 -8.90 25.87
N GLN A 104 10.12 -8.09 26.48
CA GLN A 104 9.76 -6.74 26.91
C GLN A 104 9.46 -5.82 25.72
N GLN A 105 10.18 -5.95 24.60
CA GLN A 105 9.95 -5.20 23.36
C GLN A 105 8.60 -5.59 22.74
N LEU A 106 8.31 -6.88 22.59
CA LEU A 106 7.02 -7.36 22.06
C LEU A 106 5.83 -6.84 22.88
N LYS A 107 5.97 -6.82 24.21
CA LYS A 107 4.94 -6.23 25.09
C LYS A 107 4.79 -4.71 24.88
N ALA A 108 5.88 -3.99 24.71
CA ALA A 108 5.86 -2.56 24.43
C ALA A 108 5.24 -2.25 23.06
N ASN A 109 5.57 -3.05 22.04
CA ASN A 109 5.02 -2.97 20.70
C ASN A 109 3.49 -3.12 20.72
N LYS A 110 2.95 -4.10 21.44
CA LYS A 110 1.50 -4.27 21.59
C LYS A 110 0.82 -3.02 22.15
N ALA A 111 1.42 -2.38 23.14
CA ALA A 111 0.90 -1.12 23.69
C ALA A 111 1.03 0.04 22.68
N SER A 112 2.09 0.05 21.86
CA SER A 112 2.29 1.01 20.78
C SER A 112 1.25 0.81 19.66
N ASN A 113 0.94 -0.43 19.31
CA ASN A 113 -0.06 -0.76 18.30
C ASN A 113 -1.44 -0.20 18.67
N PHE A 114 -1.88 -0.31 19.93
CA PHE A 114 -3.12 0.32 20.37
C PHE A 114 -3.08 1.85 20.24
N LYS A 115 -1.94 2.50 20.51
CA LYS A 115 -1.79 3.95 20.26
C LYS A 115 -1.91 4.30 18.78
N GLN A 116 -1.41 3.44 17.91
CA GLN A 116 -1.60 3.62 16.47
C GLN A 116 -3.09 3.49 16.07
N MET A 117 -3.83 2.56 16.68
CA MET A 117 -5.28 2.47 16.45
C MET A 117 -6.01 3.73 16.95
N ASP A 118 -5.65 4.26 18.12
CA ASP A 118 -6.21 5.52 18.64
C ASP A 118 -5.90 6.70 17.71
N ALA A 119 -4.68 6.78 17.17
CA ALA A 119 -4.27 7.79 16.21
C ALA A 119 -5.04 7.67 14.88
N LEU A 120 -5.21 6.43 14.37
CA LEU A 120 -5.98 6.14 13.16
C LEU A 120 -7.44 6.62 13.32
N ILE A 121 -8.09 6.26 14.43
CA ILE A 121 -9.46 6.67 14.76
C ILE A 121 -9.55 8.20 14.88
N SER A 122 -8.60 8.82 15.57
CA SER A 122 -8.57 10.27 15.76
C SER A 122 -8.48 11.01 14.43
N LEU A 123 -7.56 10.62 13.54
CA LEU A 123 -7.40 11.22 12.21
C LEU A 123 -8.62 10.96 11.34
N ALA A 124 -9.17 9.74 11.35
CA ALA A 124 -10.38 9.39 10.60
C ALA A 124 -11.57 10.29 10.98
N ASN A 125 -11.73 10.58 12.27
CA ASN A 125 -12.79 11.46 12.79
C ASN A 125 -12.50 12.96 12.55
N GLN A 126 -11.23 13.35 12.44
CA GLN A 126 -10.82 14.75 12.19
C GLN A 126 -10.91 15.13 10.71
N TYR A 127 -10.71 14.16 9.78
CA TYR A 127 -10.70 14.37 8.34
C TYR A 127 -11.70 13.47 7.59
N PRO A 128 -13.00 13.45 8.01
CA PRO A 128 -13.97 12.49 7.48
C PRO A 128 -14.27 12.67 5.99
N ASP A 129 -14.07 13.89 5.46
CA ASP A 129 -14.28 14.20 4.05
C ASP A 129 -13.07 13.85 3.17
N ILE A 130 -11.90 13.58 3.76
CA ILE A 130 -10.65 13.27 3.06
C ILE A 130 -10.37 11.78 3.17
N ILE A 131 -10.45 11.20 4.37
CA ILE A 131 -10.19 9.78 4.61
C ILE A 131 -11.44 8.97 4.29
N PHE A 132 -11.37 8.13 3.23
CA PHE A 132 -12.50 7.33 2.80
C PHE A 132 -12.46 5.87 3.30
N THR A 133 -11.26 5.35 3.64
CA THR A 133 -11.08 3.98 4.16
C THR A 133 -9.84 3.89 5.03
N LEU A 134 -9.81 2.87 5.90
CA LEU A 134 -8.78 2.65 6.90
C LEU A 134 -8.16 1.27 6.73
N SER A 135 -6.85 1.16 6.99
CA SER A 135 -6.11 -0.10 7.02
C SER A 135 -5.47 -0.30 8.39
N VAL A 136 -5.69 -1.47 8.96
CA VAL A 136 -5.12 -1.89 10.24
C VAL A 136 -3.93 -2.79 9.97
N GLY A 137 -2.73 -2.22 9.90
CA GLY A 137 -1.50 -2.95 9.60
C GLY A 137 -1.22 -3.14 8.11
N ASN A 138 -0.01 -3.61 7.84
CA ASN A 138 0.54 -3.88 6.52
C ASN A 138 1.50 -5.07 6.60
N GLU A 139 1.22 -6.15 5.85
CA GLU A 139 2.07 -7.35 5.74
C GLU A 139 2.60 -7.90 7.08
N ALA A 140 1.75 -7.86 8.10
CA ALA A 140 2.12 -8.30 9.45
C ALA A 140 1.86 -9.79 9.70
N CYS A 141 1.32 -10.53 8.72
CA CYS A 141 1.02 -11.95 8.82
C CYS A 141 1.75 -12.83 7.79
N VAL A 142 2.55 -12.25 6.88
CA VAL A 142 3.38 -13.04 5.95
C VAL A 142 4.55 -13.72 6.65
N ASP A 143 5.03 -14.82 6.06
CA ASP A 143 6.08 -15.63 6.69
C ASP A 143 7.46 -14.94 6.70
N TRP A 144 7.68 -13.95 5.85
CA TRP A 144 8.94 -13.18 5.77
C TRP A 144 8.91 -11.87 6.55
N THR A 145 7.82 -11.50 7.22
CA THR A 145 7.73 -10.21 7.94
C THR A 145 8.63 -10.17 9.18
N ASP A 146 9.25 -9.04 9.45
CA ASP A 146 9.96 -8.77 10.69
C ASP A 146 9.06 -8.25 11.83
N HIS A 147 7.81 -7.91 11.51
CA HIS A 147 6.82 -7.39 12.46
C HIS A 147 5.58 -8.30 12.56
N LEU A 148 5.81 -9.58 12.80
CA LEU A 148 4.77 -10.60 12.89
C LEU A 148 3.76 -10.29 14.00
N VAL A 149 2.48 -10.35 13.63
CA VAL A 149 1.33 -10.23 14.55
C VAL A 149 0.36 -11.39 14.27
N SER A 150 -0.22 -11.96 15.33
CA SER A 150 -1.21 -13.02 15.16
C SER A 150 -2.50 -12.53 14.50
N VAL A 151 -3.18 -13.41 13.78
CA VAL A 151 -4.48 -13.10 13.16
C VAL A 151 -5.51 -12.64 14.19
N ASP A 152 -5.53 -13.25 15.38
CA ASP A 152 -6.43 -12.84 16.48
C ASP A 152 -6.16 -11.42 16.97
N ALA A 153 -4.90 -11.00 17.02
CA ALA A 153 -4.54 -9.64 17.37
C ALA A 153 -5.02 -8.65 16.28
N VAL A 154 -4.81 -8.97 14.99
CA VAL A 154 -5.34 -8.17 13.87
C VAL A 154 -6.87 -8.06 13.94
N ILE A 155 -7.58 -9.17 14.20
CA ILE A 155 -9.04 -9.17 14.41
C ILE A 155 -9.43 -8.23 15.54
N SER A 156 -8.70 -8.23 16.65
CA SER A 156 -9.00 -7.35 17.79
C SER A 156 -8.83 -5.87 17.42
N TYR A 157 -7.81 -5.51 16.65
CA TYR A 157 -7.58 -4.16 16.15
C TYR A 157 -8.63 -3.72 15.15
N VAL A 158 -9.00 -4.57 14.20
CA VAL A 158 -10.08 -4.29 13.24
C VAL A 158 -11.39 -4.00 13.98
N LYS A 159 -11.78 -4.86 14.93
CA LYS A 159 -12.98 -4.65 15.73
C LYS A 159 -12.94 -3.34 16.53
N TYR A 160 -11.78 -3.03 17.12
CA TYR A 160 -11.59 -1.80 17.87
C TYR A 160 -11.75 -0.55 17.00
N VAL A 161 -11.14 -0.53 15.82
CA VAL A 161 -11.25 0.59 14.88
C VAL A 161 -12.68 0.72 14.36
N LYS A 162 -13.32 -0.38 13.95
CA LYS A 162 -14.71 -0.38 13.46
C LYS A 162 -15.73 0.12 14.50
N ALA A 163 -15.48 -0.12 15.77
CA ALA A 163 -16.34 0.37 16.84
C ALA A 163 -16.23 1.89 17.06
N ASN A 164 -15.16 2.55 16.57
CA ASN A 164 -14.84 3.94 16.90
C ASN A 164 -14.62 4.86 15.67
N ALA A 165 -14.69 4.32 14.45
CA ALA A 165 -14.61 5.05 13.18
C ALA A 165 -15.79 4.69 12.27
N LYS A 166 -16.08 5.56 11.30
CA LYS A 166 -17.20 5.37 10.34
C LYS A 166 -16.77 4.83 8.99
N GLN A 167 -15.49 4.99 8.67
CA GLN A 167 -14.91 4.56 7.39
C GLN A 167 -14.82 3.04 7.34
N ALA A 168 -14.89 2.47 6.14
CA ALA A 168 -14.67 1.06 5.91
C ALA A 168 -13.23 0.65 6.31
N VAL A 169 -13.09 -0.49 6.98
CA VAL A 169 -11.84 -0.98 7.57
C VAL A 169 -11.38 -2.26 6.91
N THR A 170 -10.10 -2.34 6.60
CA THR A 170 -9.42 -3.53 6.07
C THR A 170 -8.09 -3.79 6.80
N PHE A 171 -7.44 -4.88 6.41
CA PHE A 171 -6.05 -5.22 6.69
C PHE A 171 -5.33 -5.44 5.36
N CYS A 172 -4.19 -4.78 5.15
CA CYS A 172 -3.44 -4.90 3.93
C CYS A 172 -2.41 -6.01 4.03
N GLU A 173 -2.50 -7.01 3.14
CA GLU A 173 -1.65 -8.18 3.20
C GLU A 173 -1.41 -8.77 1.81
N ASN A 174 -0.33 -9.54 1.65
CA ASN A 174 -0.12 -10.34 0.45
C ASN A 174 -1.33 -11.22 0.15
N TYR A 175 -1.58 -11.53 -1.12
CA TYR A 175 -2.74 -12.34 -1.54
C TYR A 175 -2.74 -13.77 -0.97
N VAL A 176 -1.56 -14.36 -0.70
CA VAL A 176 -1.43 -15.75 -0.24
C VAL A 176 -2.07 -15.97 1.13
N PRO A 177 -1.77 -15.19 2.20
CA PRO A 177 -2.43 -15.33 3.48
C PRO A 177 -3.96 -15.25 3.41
N TRP A 178 -4.55 -14.47 2.51
CA TRP A 178 -6.00 -14.42 2.32
C TRP A 178 -6.59 -15.72 1.78
N LEU A 179 -5.79 -16.53 1.11
CA LEU A 179 -6.24 -17.84 0.62
C LEU A 179 -6.18 -18.93 1.70
N ASP A 180 -5.60 -18.67 2.88
CA ASP A 180 -5.38 -19.64 3.95
C ASP A 180 -5.58 -18.99 5.33
N LYS A 181 -4.50 -18.56 5.98
CA LYS A 181 -4.47 -18.21 7.42
C LYS A 181 -5.33 -17.00 7.80
N LEU A 182 -5.67 -16.11 6.88
CA LEU A 182 -6.51 -14.94 7.13
C LEU A 182 -8.02 -15.20 6.94
N GLU A 183 -8.44 -16.44 6.68
CA GLU A 183 -9.86 -16.78 6.54
C GLU A 183 -10.72 -16.31 7.75
N PRO A 184 -10.27 -16.43 9.02
CA PRO A 184 -11.02 -15.91 10.16
C PRO A 184 -11.21 -14.38 10.16
N LEU A 185 -10.32 -13.64 9.50
CA LEU A 185 -10.37 -12.17 9.42
C LEU A 185 -11.38 -11.67 8.38
N VAL A 186 -11.76 -12.51 7.40
CA VAL A 186 -12.60 -12.09 6.26
C VAL A 186 -13.96 -11.53 6.70
N ASP A 187 -14.58 -12.12 7.70
CA ASP A 187 -15.89 -11.64 8.20
C ASP A 187 -15.78 -10.36 9.02
N GLU A 188 -14.60 -10.06 9.53
CA GLU A 188 -14.37 -8.88 10.39
C GLU A 188 -14.04 -7.62 9.59
N VAL A 189 -13.35 -7.74 8.45
CA VAL A 189 -13.05 -6.60 7.57
C VAL A 189 -14.24 -6.24 6.70
N ASP A 190 -14.33 -4.97 6.28
CA ASP A 190 -15.38 -4.52 5.36
C ASP A 190 -15.06 -4.91 3.92
N PHE A 191 -13.79 -4.99 3.57
CA PHE A 191 -13.27 -5.45 2.28
C PHE A 191 -11.90 -6.11 2.45
N ILE A 192 -11.51 -6.95 1.48
CA ILE A 192 -10.21 -7.61 1.45
C ILE A 192 -9.22 -6.74 0.67
N SER A 193 -8.01 -6.58 1.20
CA SER A 193 -6.92 -5.83 0.57
C SER A 193 -5.74 -6.72 0.29
N ILE A 194 -5.38 -6.86 -0.98
CA ILE A 194 -4.30 -7.74 -1.42
C ILE A 194 -3.11 -6.96 -1.99
N HIS A 195 -1.91 -7.51 -1.78
CA HIS A 195 -0.69 -7.12 -2.49
C HIS A 195 -0.31 -8.19 -3.49
N THR A 196 0.18 -7.80 -4.67
CA THR A 196 0.62 -8.70 -5.72
C THR A 196 1.76 -8.09 -6.51
N TYR A 197 2.91 -8.76 -6.50
CA TYR A 197 4.14 -8.29 -7.11
C TYR A 197 4.74 -9.36 -8.05
N PRO A 198 4.34 -9.39 -9.32
CA PRO A 198 4.83 -10.42 -10.25
C PRO A 198 6.35 -10.48 -10.34
N VAL A 199 7.03 -9.33 -10.26
CA VAL A 199 8.48 -9.27 -10.41
C VAL A 199 9.23 -9.93 -9.24
N TRP A 200 8.70 -9.88 -8.01
CA TRP A 200 9.23 -10.63 -6.87
C TRP A 200 9.04 -12.14 -7.02
N GLU A 201 8.00 -12.55 -7.74
CA GLU A 201 7.72 -13.95 -8.09
C GLU A 201 8.44 -14.37 -9.40
N HIS A 202 9.50 -13.67 -9.76
CA HIS A 202 10.35 -13.92 -10.95
C HIS A 202 9.58 -13.96 -12.28
N LYS A 203 8.42 -13.30 -12.37
CA LYS A 203 7.66 -13.20 -13.61
C LYS A 203 8.28 -12.19 -14.54
N SER A 204 8.34 -12.54 -15.83
CA SER A 204 8.66 -11.59 -16.88
C SER A 204 7.50 -10.60 -17.08
N ILE A 205 7.76 -9.47 -17.77
CA ILE A 205 6.71 -8.51 -18.09
C ILE A 205 5.56 -9.11 -18.91
N HIS A 206 5.84 -10.12 -19.74
CA HIS A 206 4.83 -10.81 -20.55
C HIS A 206 3.87 -11.64 -19.71
N GLU A 207 4.28 -12.08 -18.53
CA GLU A 207 3.49 -12.85 -17.58
C GLU A 207 2.85 -11.95 -16.51
N GLY A 208 3.40 -10.77 -16.26
CA GLY A 208 3.10 -9.91 -15.11
C GLY A 208 1.61 -9.65 -14.92
N MET A 209 0.91 -9.18 -15.95
CA MET A 209 -0.53 -8.91 -15.84
C MET A 209 -1.39 -10.16 -15.70
N ALA A 210 -1.01 -11.27 -16.36
CA ALA A 210 -1.72 -12.54 -16.19
C ALA A 210 -1.60 -13.05 -14.75
N PHE A 211 -0.42 -12.94 -14.16
CA PHE A 211 -0.16 -13.30 -12.76
C PHE A 211 -0.95 -12.41 -11.79
N THR A 212 -0.93 -11.08 -11.97
CA THR A 212 -1.71 -10.15 -11.15
C THR A 212 -3.21 -10.48 -11.16
N LYS A 213 -3.77 -10.72 -12.36
CA LYS A 213 -5.18 -11.11 -12.52
C LYS A 213 -5.49 -12.44 -11.88
N GLN A 214 -4.60 -13.42 -12.02
CA GLN A 214 -4.77 -14.73 -11.39
C GLN A 214 -4.83 -14.64 -9.87
N ASN A 215 -3.98 -13.83 -9.25
CA ASN A 215 -3.94 -13.63 -7.81
C ASN A 215 -5.20 -12.92 -7.30
N TYR A 216 -5.62 -11.85 -7.99
CA TYR A 216 -6.88 -11.17 -7.70
C TYR A 216 -8.07 -12.13 -7.83
N ASP A 217 -8.17 -12.85 -8.93
CA ASP A 217 -9.25 -13.80 -9.21
C ASP A 217 -9.31 -14.95 -8.19
N ALA A 218 -8.16 -15.44 -7.71
CA ALA A 218 -8.10 -16.49 -6.71
C ALA A 218 -8.80 -16.06 -5.42
N VAL A 219 -8.51 -14.86 -4.93
CA VAL A 219 -9.12 -14.31 -3.71
C VAL A 219 -10.59 -13.96 -3.95
N ALA A 220 -10.92 -13.29 -5.07
CA ALA A 220 -12.28 -12.90 -5.40
C ALA A 220 -13.22 -14.11 -5.59
N LYS A 221 -12.72 -15.21 -6.16
CA LYS A 221 -13.48 -16.47 -6.30
C LYS A 221 -13.69 -17.18 -4.96
N LYS A 222 -12.69 -17.15 -4.08
CA LYS A 222 -12.83 -17.73 -2.73
C LYS A 222 -13.86 -16.97 -1.91
N TYR A 223 -13.92 -15.64 -2.04
CA TYR A 223 -14.79 -14.76 -1.25
C TYR A 223 -15.74 -13.93 -2.12
N PRO A 224 -16.70 -14.57 -2.81
CA PRO A 224 -17.51 -13.92 -3.85
C PRO A 224 -18.46 -12.83 -3.34
N LYS A 225 -18.61 -12.70 -2.03
CA LYS A 225 -19.47 -11.68 -1.39
C LYS A 225 -18.67 -10.50 -0.82
N LYS A 226 -17.33 -10.57 -0.83
CA LYS A 226 -16.46 -9.52 -0.34
C LYS A 226 -15.85 -8.73 -1.50
N LEU A 227 -15.82 -7.43 -1.34
CA LEU A 227 -15.00 -6.57 -2.20
C LEU A 227 -13.53 -6.95 -2.03
N VAL A 228 -12.81 -7.08 -3.14
CA VAL A 228 -11.36 -7.22 -3.15
C VAL A 228 -10.75 -5.98 -3.78
N VAL A 229 -9.79 -5.38 -3.11
CA VAL A 229 -9.01 -4.20 -3.53
C VAL A 229 -7.55 -4.61 -3.64
N ILE A 230 -6.87 -4.15 -4.67
CA ILE A 230 -5.41 -4.29 -4.76
C ILE A 230 -4.79 -3.06 -4.10
N THR A 231 -4.21 -3.25 -2.92
CA THR A 231 -3.62 -2.14 -2.16
C THR A 231 -2.14 -1.92 -2.44
N GLU A 232 -1.50 -2.89 -3.11
CA GLU A 232 -0.19 -2.72 -3.72
C GLU A 232 -0.03 -3.61 -4.95
N ALA A 233 0.42 -3.01 -6.04
CA ALA A 233 0.95 -3.69 -7.21
C ALA A 233 1.87 -2.74 -7.96
N GLY A 234 3.04 -3.21 -8.36
CA GLY A 234 4.03 -2.33 -8.98
C GLY A 234 5.11 -3.09 -9.74
N TRP A 235 6.07 -2.34 -10.26
CA TRP A 235 7.23 -2.86 -10.96
C TRP A 235 8.45 -1.97 -10.71
N ALA A 236 9.51 -2.54 -10.12
CA ALA A 236 10.76 -1.83 -9.88
C ALA A 236 11.48 -1.49 -11.19
N THR A 237 12.26 -0.40 -11.19
CA THR A 237 13.06 0.02 -12.36
C THR A 237 14.53 -0.37 -12.28
N THR A 238 14.98 -0.82 -11.11
CA THR A 238 16.37 -1.22 -10.85
C THR A 238 16.40 -2.40 -9.89
N SER A 239 17.41 -3.24 -9.99
CA SER A 239 17.68 -4.34 -9.06
C SER A 239 19.18 -4.60 -8.99
N ASN A 240 19.64 -5.00 -7.80
CA ASN A 240 20.98 -5.53 -7.54
C ASN A 240 21.10 -7.05 -7.82
N GLY A 241 20.03 -7.68 -8.30
CA GLY A 241 19.95 -9.12 -8.55
C GLY A 241 19.53 -9.97 -7.36
N TYR A 242 19.35 -9.35 -6.18
CA TYR A 242 18.85 -10.06 -5.01
C TYR A 242 17.31 -10.04 -4.98
N GLY A 243 16.70 -11.20 -5.10
CA GLY A 243 15.24 -11.37 -5.11
C GLY A 243 14.56 -11.02 -6.45
N ILE A 244 15.05 -10.04 -7.19
CA ILE A 244 14.53 -9.65 -8.50
C ILE A 244 15.64 -9.78 -9.55
N PRO A 245 15.48 -10.59 -10.63
CA PRO A 245 16.46 -10.67 -11.72
C PRO A 245 16.67 -9.30 -12.40
N VAL A 246 17.93 -8.91 -12.61
CA VAL A 246 18.29 -7.59 -13.19
C VAL A 246 17.67 -7.39 -14.59
N GLU A 247 17.57 -8.44 -15.37
CA GLU A 247 16.98 -8.42 -16.72
C GLU A 247 15.46 -8.16 -16.71
N ASN A 248 14.78 -8.35 -15.56
CA ASN A 248 13.35 -8.16 -15.43
C ASN A 248 12.97 -6.70 -15.07
N VAL A 249 13.93 -5.81 -14.85
CA VAL A 249 13.67 -4.45 -14.39
C VAL A 249 14.27 -3.39 -15.28
N ASN A 250 13.51 -2.40 -15.64
CA ASN A 250 13.91 -1.13 -16.23
C ASN A 250 12.69 -0.20 -16.40
N VAL A 251 12.93 1.03 -16.81
CA VAL A 251 11.86 2.04 -16.93
C VAL A 251 10.83 1.74 -18.03
N GLU A 252 11.20 1.00 -19.10
CA GLU A 252 10.24 0.60 -20.15
C GLU A 252 9.32 -0.52 -19.66
N VAL A 253 9.87 -1.49 -18.94
CA VAL A 253 9.09 -2.59 -18.34
C VAL A 253 8.10 -2.05 -17.30
N GLN A 254 8.53 -1.14 -16.43
CA GLN A 254 7.64 -0.46 -15.47
C GLN A 254 6.49 0.25 -16.21
N LYS A 255 6.79 0.99 -17.27
CA LYS A 255 5.78 1.67 -18.10
C LYS A 255 4.75 0.71 -18.66
N ILE A 256 5.19 -0.44 -19.20
CA ILE A 256 4.31 -1.46 -19.78
C ILE A 256 3.36 -1.99 -18.68
N TYR A 257 3.91 -2.37 -17.53
CA TYR A 257 3.11 -2.87 -16.42
C TYR A 257 2.13 -1.82 -15.88
N TYR A 258 2.62 -0.60 -15.62
CA TYR A 258 1.80 0.51 -15.12
C TYR A 258 0.61 0.80 -16.03
N LYS A 259 0.86 0.89 -17.36
CA LYS A 259 -0.24 1.12 -18.30
C LYS A 259 -1.24 -0.02 -18.27
N ALA A 260 -0.78 -1.26 -18.30
CA ALA A 260 -1.66 -2.43 -18.37
C ALA A 260 -2.51 -2.60 -17.11
N ILE A 261 -1.94 -2.38 -15.92
CA ILE A 261 -2.69 -2.49 -14.66
C ILE A 261 -3.67 -1.32 -14.49
N SER A 262 -3.31 -0.11 -14.89
CA SER A 262 -4.17 1.06 -14.83
C SER A 262 -5.38 0.92 -15.78
N ASP A 263 -5.14 0.50 -17.02
CA ASP A 263 -6.21 0.27 -18.00
C ASP A 263 -7.17 -0.82 -17.52
N TRP A 264 -6.63 -1.93 -17.00
CA TRP A 264 -7.45 -3.03 -16.49
C TRP A 264 -8.26 -2.63 -15.25
N SER A 265 -7.64 -1.97 -14.29
CA SER A 265 -8.32 -1.56 -13.05
C SER A 265 -9.49 -0.61 -13.32
N LEU A 266 -9.30 0.34 -14.24
CA LEU A 266 -10.38 1.25 -14.65
C LEU A 266 -11.50 0.53 -15.41
N SER A 267 -11.15 -0.37 -16.34
CA SER A 267 -12.14 -1.08 -17.17
C SER A 267 -13.00 -2.06 -16.37
N GLU A 268 -12.41 -2.71 -15.37
CA GLU A 268 -13.10 -3.70 -14.52
C GLU A 268 -13.63 -3.10 -13.22
N SER A 269 -13.44 -1.80 -13.00
CA SER A 269 -13.80 -1.12 -11.74
C SER A 269 -13.18 -1.80 -10.50
N ILE A 270 -11.88 -2.11 -10.58
CA ILE A 270 -11.11 -2.68 -9.48
C ILE A 270 -10.22 -1.58 -8.90
N LEU A 271 -10.47 -1.16 -7.66
CA LEU A 271 -9.60 -0.19 -7.01
C LEU A 271 -8.20 -0.78 -6.82
N THR A 272 -7.21 -0.13 -7.45
CA THR A 272 -5.82 -0.61 -7.44
C THR A 272 -4.88 0.56 -7.11
N PHE A 273 -4.19 0.45 -5.98
CA PHE A 273 -3.13 1.37 -5.60
C PHE A 273 -1.82 0.89 -6.22
N VAL A 274 -1.33 1.64 -7.20
CA VAL A 274 -0.04 1.34 -7.82
C VAL A 274 1.08 1.69 -6.86
N PHE A 275 2.02 0.80 -6.67
CA PHE A 275 3.20 0.99 -5.84
C PHE A 275 4.38 1.40 -6.74
N GLU A 276 4.86 2.62 -6.65
CA GLU A 276 4.49 3.76 -5.80
C GLU A 276 4.75 5.11 -6.52
N ALA A 277 4.40 6.24 -5.90
CA ALA A 277 4.53 7.54 -6.54
C ALA A 277 5.99 7.95 -6.79
N PHE A 278 6.85 7.87 -5.78
CA PHE A 278 8.22 8.36 -5.81
C PHE A 278 9.21 7.30 -5.35
N ASP A 279 10.43 7.34 -5.88
CA ASP A 279 11.54 6.52 -5.38
C ASP A 279 11.85 6.90 -3.92
N GLU A 280 12.16 5.89 -3.09
CA GLU A 280 12.39 6.06 -1.66
C GLU A 280 13.81 5.59 -1.27
N PRO A 281 14.80 6.49 -1.20
CA PRO A 281 16.20 6.14 -0.98
C PRO A 281 16.49 5.51 0.39
N TRP A 282 15.59 5.68 1.37
CA TRP A 282 15.75 5.14 2.73
C TRP A 282 15.41 3.65 2.86
N LYS A 283 14.71 3.06 1.88
CA LYS A 283 14.26 1.66 1.92
C LYS A 283 15.39 0.67 1.65
N GLY A 284 15.24 -0.54 2.20
CA GLY A 284 16.13 -1.68 1.94
C GLY A 284 17.54 -1.51 2.50
N SER A 285 18.55 -2.04 1.80
CA SER A 285 19.96 -2.02 2.18
C SER A 285 20.68 -0.74 1.77
N ASP A 286 21.98 -0.62 2.09
CA ASP A 286 22.82 0.50 1.65
C ASP A 286 23.23 0.41 0.16
N ASP A 287 22.88 -0.69 -0.53
CA ASP A 287 23.14 -0.83 -1.97
C ASP A 287 22.29 0.19 -2.76
N PRO A 288 22.90 1.04 -3.58
CA PRO A 288 22.14 2.00 -4.39
C PRO A 288 21.23 1.36 -5.43
N ASN A 289 21.47 0.09 -5.80
CA ASN A 289 20.64 -0.67 -6.75
C ASN A 289 19.61 -1.56 -6.05
N GLU A 290 19.42 -1.41 -4.74
CA GLU A 290 18.38 -2.12 -3.97
C GLU A 290 17.01 -1.88 -4.59
N PRO A 291 16.27 -2.92 -5.03
CA PRO A 291 15.00 -2.72 -5.72
C PRO A 291 13.97 -1.93 -4.90
N GLU A 292 14.00 -2.03 -3.56
CA GLU A 292 13.09 -1.30 -2.68
C GLU A 292 13.17 0.23 -2.82
N LYS A 293 14.28 0.76 -3.34
CA LYS A 293 14.48 2.19 -3.59
C LYS A 293 13.89 2.69 -4.92
N HIS A 294 13.45 1.80 -5.82
CA HIS A 294 13.24 2.11 -7.23
C HIS A 294 11.86 1.75 -7.78
N TRP A 295 10.84 1.73 -6.94
CA TRP A 295 9.45 1.46 -7.33
C TRP A 295 8.71 2.68 -7.87
N GLY A 296 9.18 3.88 -7.56
CA GLY A 296 8.54 5.14 -7.92
C GLY A 296 8.26 5.28 -9.42
N LEU A 297 7.14 5.88 -9.75
CA LEU A 297 6.83 6.36 -11.11
C LEU A 297 7.56 7.68 -11.40
N TYR A 298 7.98 8.36 -10.35
CA TYR A 298 8.88 9.51 -10.36
C TYR A 298 10.14 9.19 -9.56
N THR A 299 11.25 9.85 -9.89
CA THR A 299 12.49 9.75 -9.12
C THR A 299 12.36 10.43 -7.75
N VAL A 300 13.37 10.25 -6.88
CA VAL A 300 13.44 10.97 -5.59
C VAL A 300 13.42 12.50 -5.78
N ASP A 301 13.93 13.01 -6.90
CA ASP A 301 13.91 14.43 -7.28
C ASP A 301 12.63 14.84 -8.03
N ARG A 302 11.59 14.04 -7.99
CA ARG A 302 10.28 14.26 -8.61
C ARG A 302 10.32 14.38 -10.14
N GLN A 303 11.37 13.84 -10.76
CA GLN A 303 11.45 13.77 -12.22
C GLN A 303 10.60 12.58 -12.73
N PRO A 304 9.76 12.78 -13.77
CA PRO A 304 8.92 11.71 -14.29
C PRO A 304 9.77 10.61 -14.94
N LYS A 305 9.63 9.37 -14.48
CA LYS A 305 10.17 8.21 -15.18
C LYS A 305 9.38 7.94 -16.46
N ARG A 306 9.81 6.96 -17.26
CA ARG A 306 9.26 6.69 -18.60
C ARG A 306 7.73 6.48 -18.61
N ALA A 307 7.17 5.92 -17.55
CA ALA A 307 5.74 5.70 -17.39
C ALA A 307 4.94 7.01 -17.34
N MET A 308 5.53 8.08 -16.83
CA MET A 308 4.91 9.40 -16.63
C MET A 308 5.27 10.42 -17.72
N GLN A 309 6.12 10.06 -18.67
CA GLN A 309 6.48 10.94 -19.76
C GLN A 309 5.38 10.99 -20.83
N PRO A 310 5.10 12.15 -21.43
CA PRO A 310 4.19 12.25 -22.56
C PRO A 310 4.60 11.31 -23.70
N ILE A 311 3.62 10.72 -24.38
CA ILE A 311 3.89 9.94 -25.59
C ILE A 311 4.36 10.93 -26.66
N SER A 312 5.66 10.96 -26.95
CA SER A 312 6.16 11.69 -28.10
C SER A 312 5.87 10.87 -29.37
N TYR A 313 4.85 11.26 -30.11
CA TYR A 313 4.69 10.79 -31.47
C TYR A 313 5.85 11.39 -32.31
N LYS A 314 6.82 10.54 -32.68
CA LYS A 314 7.79 10.88 -33.73
C LYS A 314 7.22 10.48 -35.07
#